data_190c612effe6cce85b780ea16d8f7e5f
#
_entry.id   190c612effe6cce85b780ea16d8f7e5f
#
_cell.length_a   1.000
_cell.length_b   1.000
_cell.length_c   1.000
_cell.angle_alpha   90.00
_cell.angle_beta   90.00
_cell.angle_gamma   90.00
#
_symmetry.space_group_name_H-M   'P 1'
#
loop_
_entity.id
_entity.type
_entity.pdbx_description
1 polymer ?
#
loop_
_entity_poly.entity_id
_entity_poly.type
_entity_poly.pdbx_seq_one_letter_code
_entity_poly.pdbx_strand_id
1 'polypeptide(L)'
;MPATVYLITGGCRSGKSSYAQSLCEKISPNPIYLATSKVWDDDFKDRVKRHQNDRGEHWTTIEEPLFPSAHSSVFGGRAILVDCLTLWLTHYFMEEGAFTEPDGDTNAKASTNDTNISNASEVALTKVKEEFDKMITQWDATFVFVTNEIGSGLHAETSASRKFVDAQGWLNQHVAAKANMVVHLVAGVPNIIKDFPAEKLNPLKARSAQDLTECAVLDKFLSTRGLTMDDKGYFMMKLDHDKGIIRATYHSCIKNEKGEICDAKGNKISCSGNNRPEPMETFEARTAKELTVMIFERWEYAQDLVTVGHAAYIGREAQKAENCLFAGKFYQQD
;
A
#
# COMPACT_ATOMS: atom_id res chain seq x y z
N MET A 1 -6.73 1.95 -15.36
CA MET A 1 -7.31 2.51 -14.09
C MET A 1 -6.28 3.44 -13.49
N PRO A 2 -6.65 4.45 -12.69
CA PRO A 2 -5.66 5.30 -12.03
C PRO A 2 -4.80 4.44 -11.10
N ALA A 3 -3.54 4.82 -10.95
CA ALA A 3 -2.60 4.12 -10.09
C ALA A 3 -3.02 4.20 -8.62
N THR A 4 -2.70 3.14 -7.87
CA THR A 4 -2.76 3.17 -6.40
C THR A 4 -1.46 3.75 -5.87
N VAL A 5 -1.53 4.73 -4.98
CA VAL A 5 -0.37 5.48 -4.50
C VAL A 5 -0.26 5.38 -2.99
N TYR A 6 0.88 4.88 -2.52
CA TYR A 6 1.30 4.89 -1.13
C TYR A 6 2.44 5.89 -0.95
N LEU A 7 2.40 6.67 0.12
CA LEU A 7 3.51 7.51 0.54
C LEU A 7 4.04 7.04 1.90
N ILE A 8 5.31 6.65 1.94
CA ILE A 8 6.00 6.21 3.15
C ILE A 8 6.98 7.30 3.55
N THR A 9 6.69 8.01 4.64
CA THR A 9 7.47 9.15 5.09
C THR A 9 8.10 8.91 6.47
N GLY A 10 9.06 9.73 6.87
CA GLY A 10 9.72 9.70 8.18
C GLY A 10 11.17 10.17 8.13
N GLY A 11 11.81 10.27 9.29
CA GLY A 11 13.19 10.71 9.44
C GLY A 11 14.23 9.75 8.83
N CYS A 12 15.48 10.18 8.78
CA CYS A 12 16.59 9.32 8.38
C CYS A 12 16.65 8.06 9.26
N ARG A 13 16.91 6.88 8.66
CA ARG A 13 17.01 5.57 9.35
C ARG A 13 15.77 5.18 10.18
N SER A 14 14.59 5.69 9.83
CA SER A 14 13.33 5.34 10.51
C SER A 14 12.72 3.99 10.09
N GLY A 15 13.32 3.25 9.14
CA GLY A 15 12.81 1.96 8.65
C GLY A 15 11.94 2.06 7.39
N LYS A 16 11.82 3.25 6.76
CA LYS A 16 10.96 3.49 5.58
C LYS A 16 11.19 2.52 4.42
N SER A 17 12.44 2.38 3.98
CA SER A 17 12.77 1.54 2.80
C SER A 17 12.43 0.08 3.04
N SER A 18 12.74 -0.46 4.24
CA SER A 18 12.41 -1.84 4.60
C SER A 18 10.89 -2.07 4.69
N TYR A 19 10.15 -1.11 5.26
CA TYR A 19 8.69 -1.16 5.29
C TYR A 19 8.09 -1.13 3.89
N ALA A 20 8.55 -0.19 3.05
CA ALA A 20 8.08 -0.04 1.67
C ALA A 20 8.40 -1.27 0.81
N GLN A 21 9.58 -1.87 0.98
CA GLN A 21 9.95 -3.12 0.32
C GLN A 21 8.99 -4.26 0.72
N SER A 22 8.80 -4.49 2.02
CA SER A 22 7.87 -5.53 2.51
C SER A 22 6.43 -5.30 2.04
N LEU A 23 6.02 -4.03 1.88
CA LEU A 23 4.71 -3.68 1.34
C LEU A 23 4.61 -4.07 -0.15
N CYS A 24 5.61 -3.72 -0.96
CA CYS A 24 5.63 -4.09 -2.38
C CYS A 24 5.61 -5.61 -2.60
N GLU A 25 6.35 -6.37 -1.80
CA GLU A 25 6.38 -7.84 -1.84
C GLU A 25 5.03 -8.47 -1.52
N LYS A 26 4.25 -7.85 -0.63
CA LYS A 26 2.88 -8.29 -0.33
C LYS A 26 1.89 -7.99 -1.46
N ILE A 27 2.12 -6.90 -2.22
CA ILE A 27 1.24 -6.44 -3.28
C ILE A 27 1.50 -7.18 -4.60
N SER A 28 2.77 -7.45 -4.92
CA SER A 28 3.16 -8.00 -6.23
C SER A 28 4.23 -9.08 -6.06
N PRO A 29 4.10 -10.25 -6.74
CA PRO A 29 5.12 -11.30 -6.71
C PRO A 29 6.41 -10.89 -7.45
N ASN A 30 6.34 -9.90 -8.35
CA ASN A 30 7.45 -9.41 -9.15
C ASN A 30 7.54 -7.88 -9.08
N PRO A 31 7.88 -7.28 -7.93
CA PRO A 31 7.91 -5.84 -7.77
C PRO A 31 9.06 -5.20 -8.54
N ILE A 32 8.95 -3.90 -8.77
CA ILE A 32 10.00 -3.09 -9.37
C ILE A 32 10.59 -2.17 -8.32
N TYR A 33 11.90 -2.11 -8.24
CA TYR A 33 12.64 -1.10 -7.50
C TYR A 33 13.10 -0.03 -8.48
N LEU A 34 12.54 1.17 -8.37
CA LEU A 34 12.91 2.32 -9.15
C LEU A 34 13.83 3.20 -8.31
N ALA A 35 15.12 3.13 -8.59
CA ALA A 35 16.14 3.96 -7.96
C ALA A 35 16.17 5.33 -8.64
N THR A 36 15.85 6.37 -7.88
CA THR A 36 15.93 7.76 -8.34
C THR A 36 17.25 8.43 -8.02
N SER A 37 18.24 7.65 -7.60
CA SER A 37 19.58 8.14 -7.24
C SER A 37 20.65 7.61 -8.17
N LYS A 38 21.61 8.49 -8.50
CA LYS A 38 22.93 8.06 -9.02
C LYS A 38 23.88 7.83 -7.85
N VAL A 39 24.83 6.93 -8.00
CA VAL A 39 25.89 6.70 -7.00
C VAL A 39 26.88 7.86 -7.08
N TRP A 40 27.05 8.63 -5.98
CA TRP A 40 27.95 9.79 -5.94
C TRP A 40 29.27 9.50 -5.21
N ASP A 41 29.24 8.63 -4.20
CA ASP A 41 30.40 8.28 -3.38
C ASP A 41 30.39 6.82 -2.95
N ASP A 42 31.48 6.37 -2.32
CA ASP A 42 31.65 4.99 -1.90
C ASP A 42 30.73 4.59 -0.72
N ASP A 43 30.43 5.50 0.20
CA ASP A 43 29.49 5.26 1.31
C ASP A 43 28.07 5.03 0.78
N PHE A 44 27.68 5.80 -0.22
CA PHE A 44 26.41 5.63 -0.91
C PHE A 44 26.36 4.33 -1.72
N LYS A 45 27.46 3.95 -2.37
CA LYS A 45 27.62 2.67 -3.09
C LYS A 45 27.44 1.46 -2.19
N ASP A 46 28.00 1.49 -0.97
CA ASP A 46 27.85 0.42 0.01
C ASP A 46 26.41 0.36 0.56
N ARG A 47 25.74 1.49 0.63
CA ARG A 47 24.31 1.54 0.98
C ARG A 47 23.43 0.94 -0.11
N VAL A 48 23.69 1.27 -1.38
CA VAL A 48 22.99 0.69 -2.54
C VAL A 48 23.18 -0.83 -2.59
N LYS A 49 24.42 -1.32 -2.40
CA LYS A 49 24.72 -2.76 -2.36
C LYS A 49 23.96 -3.49 -1.26
N ARG A 50 23.86 -2.92 -0.05
CA ARG A 50 23.06 -3.51 1.03
C ARG A 50 21.59 -3.62 0.63
N HIS A 51 21.01 -2.57 0.09
CA HIS A 51 19.63 -2.59 -0.39
C HIS A 51 19.40 -3.54 -1.58
N GLN A 52 20.42 -3.77 -2.41
CA GLN A 52 20.36 -4.78 -3.47
C GLN A 52 20.42 -6.20 -2.91
N ASN A 53 21.27 -6.46 -1.91
CA ASN A 53 21.40 -7.78 -1.27
C ASN A 53 20.15 -8.15 -0.45
N ASP A 54 19.45 -7.16 0.10
CA ASP A 54 18.22 -7.37 0.88
C ASP A 54 17.01 -7.74 0.00
N ARG A 55 17.12 -7.56 -1.33
CA ARG A 55 16.06 -7.88 -2.30
C ARG A 55 16.35 -9.22 -2.98
N GLY A 56 15.33 -10.08 -3.02
CA GLY A 56 15.40 -11.35 -3.73
C GLY A 56 15.45 -11.22 -5.27
N GLU A 57 15.77 -12.29 -5.97
CA GLU A 57 15.88 -12.34 -7.44
C GLU A 57 14.58 -11.98 -8.19
N HIS A 58 13.44 -11.99 -7.50
CA HIS A 58 12.14 -11.64 -8.07
C HIS A 58 11.92 -10.13 -8.27
N TRP A 59 12.83 -9.29 -7.77
CA TRP A 59 12.81 -7.85 -8.00
C TRP A 59 13.44 -7.47 -9.34
N THR A 60 12.81 -6.53 -10.04
CA THR A 60 13.42 -5.84 -11.19
C THR A 60 13.93 -4.49 -10.72
N THR A 61 15.21 -4.18 -10.93
CA THR A 61 15.77 -2.86 -10.59
C THR A 61 15.84 -1.99 -11.84
N ILE A 62 15.38 -0.74 -11.75
CA ILE A 62 15.47 0.29 -12.76
C ILE A 62 16.13 1.50 -12.10
N GLU A 63 17.19 2.01 -12.72
CA GLU A 63 17.89 3.24 -12.29
C GLU A 63 17.47 4.38 -13.23
N GLU A 64 16.67 5.31 -12.74
CA GLU A 64 16.18 6.44 -13.51
C GLU A 64 16.03 7.68 -12.62
N PRO A 65 17.00 8.62 -12.70
CA PRO A 65 17.05 9.76 -11.77
C PRO A 65 16.13 10.94 -12.14
N LEU A 66 15.63 11.02 -13.37
CA LEU A 66 14.87 12.18 -13.83
C LEU A 66 13.50 11.83 -14.40
N PHE A 67 13.44 10.85 -15.32
CA PHE A 67 12.24 10.57 -16.11
C PHE A 67 11.71 9.15 -15.92
N PRO A 68 11.29 8.77 -14.70
CA PRO A 68 10.77 7.42 -14.45
C PRO A 68 9.59 7.05 -15.35
N SER A 69 8.84 8.06 -15.84
CA SER A 69 7.74 7.85 -16.76
C SER A 69 8.15 7.22 -18.09
N ALA A 70 9.41 7.31 -18.48
CA ALA A 70 9.93 6.66 -19.69
C ALA A 70 9.85 5.12 -19.63
N HIS A 71 9.76 4.54 -18.44
CA HIS A 71 9.70 3.08 -18.22
C HIS A 71 8.27 2.54 -18.08
N SER A 72 7.25 3.31 -18.47
CA SER A 72 5.82 2.98 -18.30
C SER A 72 5.42 1.59 -18.80
N SER A 73 6.03 1.13 -19.87
CA SER A 73 5.68 -0.14 -20.53
C SER A 73 5.86 -1.37 -19.63
N VAL A 74 6.67 -1.28 -18.56
CA VAL A 74 6.96 -2.41 -17.67
C VAL A 74 6.24 -2.32 -16.32
N PHE A 75 5.46 -1.26 -16.05
CA PHE A 75 4.83 -1.02 -14.75
C PHE A 75 3.46 -1.70 -14.57
N GLY A 76 2.79 -2.01 -15.67
CA GLY A 76 1.40 -2.49 -15.64
C GLY A 76 1.18 -3.69 -14.70
N GLY A 77 0.23 -3.55 -13.78
CA GLY A 77 -0.16 -4.58 -12.82
C GLY A 77 0.88 -4.92 -11.74
N ARG A 78 1.97 -4.15 -11.62
CA ARG A 78 3.07 -4.41 -10.66
C ARG A 78 3.09 -3.39 -9.52
N ALA A 79 3.76 -3.75 -8.42
CA ALA A 79 4.14 -2.79 -7.38
C ALA A 79 5.49 -2.16 -7.71
N ILE A 80 5.55 -0.83 -7.68
CA ILE A 80 6.75 -0.05 -7.97
C ILE A 80 7.17 0.70 -6.71
N LEU A 81 8.32 0.33 -6.15
CA LEU A 81 8.96 1.04 -5.05
C LEU A 81 9.84 2.15 -5.62
N VAL A 82 9.48 3.40 -5.38
CA VAL A 82 10.26 4.58 -5.77
C VAL A 82 11.09 5.06 -4.57
N ASP A 83 12.38 4.82 -4.58
CA ASP A 83 13.30 5.15 -3.48
C ASP A 83 14.41 6.09 -3.96
N CYS A 84 14.29 7.42 -3.72
CA CYS A 84 13.24 8.10 -2.97
C CYS A 84 12.92 9.48 -3.59
N LEU A 85 11.79 10.08 -3.19
CA LEU A 85 11.42 11.43 -3.65
C LEU A 85 12.49 12.49 -3.33
N THR A 86 13.18 12.35 -2.18
CA THR A 86 14.21 13.30 -1.75
C THR A 86 15.39 13.30 -2.74
N LEU A 87 15.89 12.14 -3.14
CA LEU A 87 16.98 12.03 -4.10
C LEU A 87 16.52 12.41 -5.52
N TRP A 88 15.28 12.10 -5.84
CA TRP A 88 14.69 12.54 -7.10
C TRP A 88 14.65 14.07 -7.21
N LEU A 89 14.15 14.75 -6.17
CA LEU A 89 14.19 16.21 -6.10
C LEU A 89 15.63 16.76 -6.15
N THR A 90 16.59 16.10 -5.48
CA THR A 90 18.00 16.47 -5.49
C THR A 90 18.56 16.51 -6.93
N HIS A 91 18.20 15.54 -7.76
CA HIS A 91 18.66 15.53 -9.17
C HIS A 91 18.10 16.71 -9.95
N TYR A 92 16.82 17.03 -9.82
CA TYR A 92 16.26 18.21 -10.47
C TYR A 92 16.88 19.51 -9.97
N PHE A 93 17.20 19.61 -8.66
CA PHE A 93 17.91 20.75 -8.11
C PHE A 93 19.31 20.91 -8.69
N MET A 94 20.01 19.80 -8.95
CA MET A 94 21.33 19.82 -9.61
C MET A 94 21.23 20.23 -11.08
N GLU A 95 20.30 19.67 -11.83
CA GLU A 95 20.08 19.97 -13.23
C GLU A 95 19.72 21.45 -13.46
N GLU A 96 18.94 22.05 -12.57
CA GLU A 96 18.54 23.45 -12.63
C GLU A 96 19.57 24.40 -12.01
N GLY A 97 20.68 23.89 -11.44
CA GLY A 97 21.73 24.70 -10.82
C GLY A 97 21.30 25.35 -9.49
N ALA A 98 20.27 24.83 -8.82
CA ALA A 98 19.76 25.40 -7.58
C ALA A 98 20.71 25.21 -6.37
N PHE A 99 21.75 24.36 -6.48
CA PHE A 99 22.80 24.17 -5.48
C PHE A 99 24.08 24.96 -5.78
N THR A 100 24.15 25.75 -6.84
CA THR A 100 25.34 26.57 -7.12
C THR A 100 25.46 27.69 -6.12
N GLU A 101 26.49 27.60 -5.26
CA GLU A 101 26.91 28.71 -4.40
C GLU A 101 27.69 29.73 -5.22
N PRO A 102 27.63 31.03 -4.88
CA PRO A 102 28.41 32.03 -5.57
C PRO A 102 29.89 31.82 -5.29
N ASP A 103 30.72 31.87 -6.34
CA ASP A 103 32.18 32.00 -6.22
C ASP A 103 32.52 33.19 -5.31
N GLY A 104 33.19 32.91 -4.24
CA GLY A 104 33.83 33.65 -3.17
C GLY A 104 34.00 35.20 -3.15
N ASP A 105 33.18 35.99 -3.81
CA ASP A 105 33.27 37.47 -3.75
C ASP A 105 32.09 38.06 -2.96
N THR A 106 32.37 38.42 -1.69
CA THR A 106 31.40 38.58 -0.61
C THR A 106 30.59 39.89 -0.61
N ASN A 107 30.69 40.80 -1.59
CA ASN A 107 30.14 42.15 -1.38
C ASN A 107 29.17 42.77 -2.41
N ALA A 108 28.79 42.09 -3.48
CA ALA A 108 27.91 42.74 -4.46
C ALA A 108 26.75 41.94 -5.09
N LYS A 109 26.58 40.68 -4.80
CA LYS A 109 25.66 39.80 -5.54
C LYS A 109 24.69 38.94 -4.72
N ALA A 110 24.56 39.15 -3.42
CA ALA A 110 23.69 38.32 -2.58
C ALA A 110 22.22 38.32 -3.03
N SER A 111 21.69 39.45 -3.47
CA SER A 111 20.26 39.56 -3.84
C SER A 111 19.94 38.94 -5.21
N THR A 112 20.83 39.01 -6.16
CA THR A 112 20.63 38.41 -7.52
C THR A 112 20.80 36.91 -7.50
N ASN A 113 21.69 36.37 -6.65
CA ASN A 113 21.90 34.94 -6.48
C ASN A 113 20.74 34.24 -5.77
N ASP A 114 20.18 34.86 -4.71
CA ASP A 114 18.99 34.33 -4.02
C ASP A 114 17.78 34.26 -4.94
N THR A 115 17.63 35.23 -5.86
CA THR A 115 16.56 35.21 -6.86
C THR A 115 16.75 34.05 -7.87
N ASN A 116 18.01 33.85 -8.34
CA ASN A 116 18.33 32.77 -9.28
C ASN A 116 18.13 31.40 -8.64
N ILE A 117 18.60 31.18 -7.42
CA ILE A 117 18.40 29.94 -6.64
C ILE A 117 16.90 29.72 -6.43
N SER A 118 16.13 30.75 -6.09
CA SER A 118 14.68 30.66 -5.90
C SER A 118 13.98 30.19 -7.18
N ASN A 119 14.28 30.82 -8.32
CA ASN A 119 13.71 30.46 -9.61
C ASN A 119 14.07 29.02 -10.01
N ALA A 120 15.34 28.63 -9.88
CA ALA A 120 15.82 27.27 -10.16
C ALA A 120 15.12 26.22 -9.27
N SER A 121 14.93 26.52 -7.99
CA SER A 121 14.24 25.66 -7.04
C SER A 121 12.76 25.46 -7.41
N GLU A 122 12.07 26.51 -7.84
CA GLU A 122 10.68 26.45 -8.29
C GLU A 122 10.51 25.64 -9.57
N VAL A 123 11.45 25.81 -10.53
CA VAL A 123 11.47 25.02 -11.77
C VAL A 123 11.70 23.54 -11.46
N ALA A 124 12.68 23.22 -10.61
CA ALA A 124 12.98 21.86 -10.18
C ALA A 124 11.76 21.19 -9.51
N LEU A 125 11.12 21.91 -8.59
CA LEU A 125 9.92 21.42 -7.90
C LEU A 125 8.75 21.18 -8.89
N THR A 126 8.57 22.09 -9.86
CA THR A 126 7.52 21.96 -10.86
C THR A 126 7.76 20.73 -11.73
N LYS A 127 8.97 20.52 -12.21
CA LYS A 127 9.33 19.37 -13.06
C LYS A 127 9.12 18.02 -12.37
N VAL A 128 9.55 17.89 -11.10
CA VAL A 128 9.37 16.63 -10.37
C VAL A 128 7.90 16.35 -10.07
N LYS A 129 7.08 17.38 -9.80
CA LYS A 129 5.62 17.24 -9.62
C LYS A 129 4.92 16.81 -10.91
N GLU A 130 5.30 17.40 -12.05
CA GLU A 130 4.74 17.03 -13.35
C GLU A 130 5.08 15.58 -13.71
N GLU A 131 6.31 15.15 -13.45
CA GLU A 131 6.74 13.79 -13.73
C GLU A 131 6.04 12.78 -12.81
N PHE A 132 5.91 13.10 -11.52
CA PHE A 132 5.09 12.31 -10.58
C PHE A 132 3.65 12.20 -11.08
N ASP A 133 3.04 13.31 -11.51
CA ASP A 133 1.66 13.33 -11.99
C ASP A 133 1.48 12.48 -13.25
N LYS A 134 2.44 12.48 -14.18
CA LYS A 134 2.46 11.57 -15.32
C LYS A 134 2.46 10.11 -14.87
N MET A 135 3.31 9.76 -13.89
CA MET A 135 3.38 8.38 -13.39
C MET A 135 2.04 7.87 -12.88
N ILE A 136 1.36 8.63 -12.02
CA ILE A 136 0.18 8.14 -11.31
C ILE A 136 -1.11 8.20 -12.12
N THR A 137 -1.18 9.03 -13.19
CA THR A 137 -2.39 9.21 -13.99
C THR A 137 -2.47 8.27 -15.20
N GLN A 138 -1.34 7.79 -15.69
CA GLN A 138 -1.28 7.04 -16.94
C GLN A 138 -1.36 5.53 -16.81
N TRP A 139 -1.11 4.94 -15.62
CA TRP A 139 -0.88 3.50 -15.52
C TRP A 139 -1.65 2.82 -14.42
N ASP A 140 -2.10 1.61 -14.72
CA ASP A 140 -2.68 0.65 -13.80
C ASP A 140 -1.56 -0.07 -13.05
N ALA A 141 -1.00 0.61 -12.05
CA ALA A 141 0.12 0.14 -11.24
C ALA A 141 -0.06 0.57 -9.79
N THR A 142 0.68 -0.06 -8.87
CA THR A 142 0.73 0.37 -7.47
C THR A 142 2.09 1.00 -7.20
N PHE A 143 2.11 2.29 -6.91
CA PHE A 143 3.33 3.02 -6.56
C PHE A 143 3.47 3.15 -5.05
N VAL A 144 4.66 2.83 -4.54
CA VAL A 144 5.06 3.04 -3.15
C VAL A 144 6.22 4.01 -3.14
N PHE A 145 5.94 5.27 -2.86
CA PHE A 145 6.95 6.33 -2.79
C PHE A 145 7.53 6.42 -1.39
N VAL A 146 8.86 6.47 -1.31
CA VAL A 146 9.60 6.73 -0.07
C VAL A 146 10.07 8.18 -0.07
N THR A 147 9.91 8.88 1.06
CA THR A 147 10.36 10.25 1.23
C THR A 147 10.93 10.51 2.63
N ASN A 148 11.74 11.57 2.77
CA ASN A 148 12.25 12.02 4.05
C ASN A 148 11.48 13.24 4.56
N GLU A 149 11.28 13.29 5.89
CA GLU A 149 10.88 14.48 6.62
C GLU A 149 12.13 15.24 7.09
N ILE A 150 12.65 16.14 6.22
CA ILE A 150 13.88 16.88 6.50
C ILE A 150 13.61 18.22 7.19
N GLY A 151 12.38 18.74 7.11
CA GLY A 151 11.99 20.02 7.72
C GLY A 151 11.71 19.98 9.24
N SER A 152 11.74 18.79 9.85
CA SER A 152 11.49 18.62 11.30
C SER A 152 12.73 18.81 12.16
N GLY A 153 13.88 19.16 11.58
CA GLY A 153 15.17 19.35 12.27
C GLY A 153 15.55 20.82 12.46
N LEU A 154 16.86 21.06 12.54
CA LEU A 154 17.42 22.41 12.62
C LEU A 154 17.23 23.15 11.28
N HIS A 155 17.13 24.48 11.35
CA HIS A 155 17.11 25.32 10.17
C HIS A 155 18.41 25.17 9.36
N ALA A 156 18.27 25.01 8.07
CA ALA A 156 19.40 24.89 7.17
C ALA A 156 20.17 26.20 7.08
N GLU A 157 21.51 26.14 7.06
CA GLU A 157 22.38 27.30 7.13
C GLU A 157 22.39 28.10 5.84
N THR A 158 22.48 27.44 4.67
CA THR A 158 22.60 28.10 3.38
C THR A 158 21.22 28.41 2.76
N SER A 159 21.17 29.40 1.86
CA SER A 159 19.95 29.74 1.12
C SER A 159 19.46 28.55 0.28
N ALA A 160 20.37 27.89 -0.45
CA ALA A 160 20.05 26.71 -1.24
C ALA A 160 19.47 25.57 -0.41
N SER A 161 20.06 25.29 0.77
CA SER A 161 19.56 24.25 1.67
C SER A 161 18.17 24.58 2.23
N ARG A 162 17.89 25.85 2.57
CA ARG A 162 16.53 26.27 2.98
C ARG A 162 15.52 26.09 1.88
N LYS A 163 15.84 26.50 0.65
CA LYS A 163 14.98 26.29 -0.53
C LYS A 163 14.72 24.82 -0.82
N PHE A 164 15.73 23.97 -0.62
CA PHE A 164 15.57 22.52 -0.77
C PHE A 164 14.62 21.93 0.28
N VAL A 165 14.74 22.36 1.56
CA VAL A 165 13.84 21.94 2.64
C VAL A 165 12.40 22.35 2.34
N ASP A 166 12.19 23.60 1.90
CA ASP A 166 10.86 24.10 1.52
C ASP A 166 10.27 23.29 0.34
N ALA A 167 11.07 23.09 -0.73
CA ALA A 167 10.65 22.33 -1.90
C ALA A 167 10.33 20.87 -1.56
N GLN A 168 11.12 20.24 -0.69
CA GLN A 168 10.83 18.87 -0.21
C GLN A 168 9.51 18.81 0.54
N GLY A 169 9.24 19.78 1.41
CA GLY A 169 7.97 19.88 2.13
C GLY A 169 6.78 20.03 1.18
N TRP A 170 6.90 20.89 0.18
CA TRP A 170 5.84 21.07 -0.84
C TRP A 170 5.67 19.85 -1.75
N LEU A 171 6.75 19.13 -2.08
CA LEU A 171 6.67 17.86 -2.81
C LEU A 171 5.96 16.80 -1.98
N ASN A 172 6.32 16.66 -0.68
CA ASN A 172 5.67 15.73 0.23
C ASN A 172 4.16 16.01 0.33
N GLN A 173 3.76 17.29 0.46
CA GLN A 173 2.34 17.68 0.46
C GLN A 173 1.63 17.34 -0.84
N HIS A 174 2.27 17.60 -2.00
CA HIS A 174 1.69 17.30 -3.31
C HIS A 174 1.43 15.80 -3.49
N VAL A 175 2.41 14.97 -3.12
CA VAL A 175 2.30 13.51 -3.19
C VAL A 175 1.27 12.99 -2.17
N ALA A 176 1.32 13.49 -0.91
CA ALA A 176 0.39 13.09 0.13
C ALA A 176 -1.08 13.42 -0.21
N ALA A 177 -1.33 14.56 -0.88
CA ALA A 177 -2.67 14.94 -1.33
C ALA A 177 -3.25 13.91 -2.32
N LYS A 178 -2.40 13.36 -3.20
CA LYS A 178 -2.79 12.39 -4.25
C LYS A 178 -2.65 10.93 -3.81
N ALA A 179 -1.89 10.65 -2.73
CA ALA A 179 -1.73 9.32 -2.19
C ALA A 179 -3.06 8.78 -1.65
N ASN A 180 -3.31 7.49 -1.87
CA ASN A 180 -4.40 6.75 -1.26
C ASN A 180 -4.12 6.49 0.22
N MET A 181 -2.85 6.24 0.58
CA MET A 181 -2.43 5.98 1.95
C MET A 181 -1.12 6.70 2.24
N VAL A 182 -1.00 7.28 3.44
CA VAL A 182 0.25 7.89 3.94
C VAL A 182 0.63 7.25 5.27
N VAL A 183 1.85 6.72 5.34
CA VAL A 183 2.40 6.07 6.52
C VAL A 183 3.63 6.82 7.00
N HIS A 184 3.64 7.24 8.24
CA HIS A 184 4.79 7.89 8.89
C HIS A 184 5.53 6.88 9.76
N LEU A 185 6.80 6.64 9.46
CA LEU A 185 7.68 5.73 10.20
C LEU A 185 8.44 6.48 11.29
N VAL A 186 8.26 6.05 12.52
CA VAL A 186 9.01 6.53 13.68
C VAL A 186 9.69 5.33 14.36
N ALA A 187 11.02 5.31 14.40
CA ALA A 187 11.80 4.24 15.04
C ALA A 187 11.41 2.81 14.61
N GLY A 188 11.08 2.63 13.32
CA GLY A 188 10.65 1.34 12.76
C GLY A 188 9.15 1.05 12.91
N VAL A 189 8.42 1.88 13.66
CA VAL A 189 6.98 1.69 13.90
C VAL A 189 6.16 2.49 12.88
N PRO A 190 5.30 1.84 12.08
CA PRO A 190 4.43 2.52 11.12
C PRO A 190 3.25 3.19 11.85
N ASN A 191 2.99 4.46 11.51
CA ASN A 191 1.82 5.21 11.91
C ASN A 191 1.06 5.65 10.64
N ILE A 192 -0.14 5.14 10.44
CA ILE A 192 -0.99 5.51 9.31
C ILE A 192 -1.62 6.86 9.61
N ILE A 193 -1.24 7.90 8.86
CA ILE A 193 -1.75 9.27 9.02
C ILE A 193 -2.76 9.67 7.97
N LYS A 194 -2.83 8.94 6.85
CA LYS A 194 -3.90 9.00 5.85
C LYS A 194 -4.18 7.57 5.39
N ASP A 195 -5.40 7.16 5.54
CA ASP A 195 -5.88 5.85 5.06
C ASP A 195 -6.65 6.02 3.75
N PHE A 196 -6.85 4.94 3.02
CA PHE A 196 -7.68 4.94 1.83
C PHE A 196 -9.04 5.58 2.15
N PRO A 197 -9.44 6.66 1.43
CA PRO A 197 -10.80 7.15 1.58
C PRO A 197 -11.76 6.08 1.08
N ALA A 198 -12.74 5.71 1.91
CA ALA A 198 -13.76 4.72 1.58
C ALA A 198 -14.43 4.97 0.20
N GLU A 199 -14.47 6.24 -0.25
CA GLU A 199 -15.05 6.66 -1.52
C GLU A 199 -14.16 6.47 -2.76
N LYS A 200 -12.85 6.23 -2.59
CA LYS A 200 -11.86 6.12 -3.70
C LYS A 200 -11.28 4.73 -3.92
N LEU A 201 -11.65 3.77 -3.13
CA LEU A 201 -11.45 2.37 -3.47
C LEU A 201 -12.36 2.12 -4.68
N ASN A 202 -11.73 2.19 -5.85
CA ASN A 202 -12.45 2.11 -7.12
C ASN A 202 -13.33 0.87 -7.12
N PRO A 203 -14.65 0.98 -7.20
CA PRO A 203 -15.49 -0.19 -7.32
C PRO A 203 -15.13 -0.81 -8.67
N LEU A 204 -14.33 -1.85 -8.68
CA LEU A 204 -14.42 -2.81 -9.76
C LEU A 204 -15.91 -3.14 -9.84
N LYS A 205 -16.57 -2.65 -10.87
CA LYS A 205 -17.98 -2.94 -11.19
C LYS A 205 -18.13 -4.42 -11.52
N ALA A 206 -17.91 -5.25 -10.53
CA ALA A 206 -18.05 -6.68 -10.64
C ALA A 206 -19.14 -7.17 -9.68
N ARG A 207 -20.29 -6.46 -9.61
CA ARG A 207 -21.44 -7.00 -8.87
C ARG A 207 -21.75 -8.42 -9.33
N SER A 208 -21.74 -8.66 -10.66
CA SER A 208 -21.99 -10.00 -11.19
C SER A 208 -20.87 -10.99 -10.92
N ALA A 209 -19.60 -10.57 -10.98
CA ALA A 209 -18.46 -11.43 -10.66
C ALA A 209 -18.36 -11.70 -9.16
N GLN A 210 -18.70 -10.74 -8.32
CA GLN A 210 -18.72 -10.91 -6.86
C GLN A 210 -19.82 -11.90 -6.45
N ASP A 211 -21.01 -11.79 -7.00
CA ASP A 211 -22.12 -12.71 -6.74
C ASP A 211 -21.77 -14.14 -7.16
N LEU A 212 -21.14 -14.32 -8.32
CA LEU A 212 -20.67 -15.63 -8.80
C LEU A 212 -19.56 -16.20 -7.91
N THR A 213 -18.68 -15.34 -7.40
CA THR A 213 -17.59 -15.75 -6.50
C THR A 213 -18.13 -16.16 -5.13
N GLU A 214 -19.13 -15.48 -4.62
CA GLU A 214 -19.80 -15.87 -3.36
C GLU A 214 -20.37 -17.28 -3.45
N CYS A 215 -21.00 -17.60 -4.60
CA CYS A 215 -21.48 -18.95 -4.82
C CYS A 215 -20.35 -19.98 -4.87
N ALA A 216 -19.30 -19.70 -5.61
CA ALA A 216 -18.14 -20.59 -5.74
C ALA A 216 -17.41 -20.78 -4.38
N VAL A 217 -17.31 -19.71 -3.59
CA VAL A 217 -16.73 -19.77 -2.24
C VAL A 217 -17.60 -20.60 -1.31
N LEU A 218 -18.92 -20.41 -1.31
CA LEU A 218 -19.83 -21.21 -0.50
C LEU A 218 -19.74 -22.70 -0.86
N ASP A 219 -19.75 -23.04 -2.15
CA ASP A 219 -19.62 -24.43 -2.58
C ASP A 219 -18.28 -25.04 -2.16
N LYS A 220 -17.18 -24.26 -2.23
CA LYS A 220 -15.88 -24.68 -1.74
C LYS A 220 -15.87 -24.90 -0.23
N PHE A 221 -16.49 -24.00 0.54
CA PHE A 221 -16.66 -24.16 1.98
C PHE A 221 -17.45 -25.42 2.33
N LEU A 222 -18.53 -25.66 1.63
CA LEU A 222 -19.39 -26.81 1.87
C LEU A 222 -18.75 -28.13 1.42
N SER A 223 -17.84 -28.10 0.44
CA SER A 223 -17.16 -29.29 -0.11
C SER A 223 -15.87 -29.65 0.66
N THR A 224 -15.23 -28.71 1.34
CA THR A 224 -13.99 -28.91 2.11
C THR A 224 -14.28 -29.02 3.59
N ARG A 225 -14.07 -30.21 4.17
CA ARG A 225 -14.28 -30.47 5.62
C ARG A 225 -13.51 -29.52 6.56
N GLY A 226 -12.46 -28.86 6.08
CA GLY A 226 -11.66 -27.94 6.86
C GLY A 226 -12.26 -26.54 7.06
N LEU A 227 -13.36 -26.23 6.39
CA LEU A 227 -13.97 -24.91 6.42
C LEU A 227 -15.24 -24.81 7.25
N THR A 228 -15.80 -25.94 7.65
CA THR A 228 -16.90 -25.99 8.63
C THR A 228 -16.32 -26.12 10.02
N MET A 229 -16.73 -25.27 10.94
CA MET A 229 -16.28 -25.32 12.32
C MET A 229 -17.06 -26.40 13.06
N ASP A 230 -16.45 -27.57 13.22
CA ASP A 230 -17.00 -28.71 13.97
C ASP A 230 -18.45 -29.05 13.61
N ASP A 231 -18.79 -28.92 12.35
CA ASP A 231 -20.16 -29.11 11.83
C ASP A 231 -21.19 -28.09 12.36
N LYS A 232 -20.74 -27.00 12.98
CA LYS A 232 -21.62 -25.99 13.60
C LYS A 232 -21.79 -24.74 12.74
N GLY A 233 -20.82 -24.43 11.85
CA GLY A 233 -20.89 -23.25 11.01
C GLY A 233 -19.65 -23.01 10.15
N TYR A 234 -19.70 -21.92 9.43
CA TYR A 234 -18.62 -21.46 8.54
C TYR A 234 -18.55 -19.94 8.47
N PHE A 235 -17.38 -19.43 8.12
CA PHE A 235 -17.17 -18.03 7.83
C PHE A 235 -17.15 -17.78 6.33
N MET A 236 -17.75 -16.66 5.91
CA MET A 236 -17.57 -16.08 4.58
C MET A 236 -16.93 -14.71 4.71
N MET A 237 -15.95 -14.42 3.86
CA MET A 237 -15.33 -13.10 3.77
C MET A 237 -15.63 -12.43 2.45
N LYS A 238 -15.85 -11.14 2.50
CA LYS A 238 -16.06 -10.26 1.35
C LYS A 238 -15.31 -8.97 1.53
N LEU A 239 -15.03 -8.29 0.42
CA LEU A 239 -14.62 -6.90 0.42
C LEU A 239 -15.78 -6.00 0.02
N ASP A 240 -15.98 -4.94 0.79
CA ASP A 240 -16.80 -3.80 0.41
C ASP A 240 -15.84 -2.66 0.02
N HIS A 241 -15.54 -2.57 -1.27
CA HIS A 241 -14.61 -1.58 -1.79
C HIS A 241 -15.16 -0.16 -1.67
N ASP A 242 -16.49 0.00 -1.71
CA ASP A 242 -17.13 1.32 -1.58
C ASP A 242 -16.93 1.88 -0.17
N LYS A 243 -16.95 1.01 0.84
CA LYS A 243 -16.75 1.37 2.25
C LYS A 243 -15.32 1.21 2.74
N GLY A 244 -14.47 0.56 1.95
CA GLY A 244 -13.09 0.26 2.35
C GLY A 244 -13.00 -0.70 3.52
N ILE A 245 -13.87 -1.71 3.58
CA ILE A 245 -13.93 -2.65 4.70
C ILE A 245 -13.85 -4.10 4.24
N ILE A 246 -13.33 -4.94 5.14
CA ILE A 246 -13.42 -6.39 5.09
C ILE A 246 -14.63 -6.77 5.92
N ARG A 247 -15.55 -7.51 5.35
CA ARG A 247 -16.71 -8.07 6.05
C ARG A 247 -16.54 -9.56 6.20
N ALA A 248 -16.62 -10.08 7.42
CA ALA A 248 -16.72 -11.49 7.71
C ALA A 248 -18.11 -11.80 8.29
N THR A 249 -18.77 -12.84 7.79
CA THR A 249 -20.05 -13.29 8.30
C THR A 249 -19.93 -14.73 8.79
N TYR A 250 -20.46 -15.01 9.97
CA TYR A 250 -20.58 -16.35 10.50
C TYR A 250 -21.98 -16.89 10.25
N HIS A 251 -22.04 -18.10 9.69
CA HIS A 251 -23.30 -18.79 9.38
C HIS A 251 -23.32 -20.14 10.10
N SER A 252 -24.37 -20.42 10.86
CA SER A 252 -24.55 -21.75 11.47
C SER A 252 -25.00 -22.77 10.43
N CYS A 253 -24.50 -23.98 10.56
CA CYS A 253 -24.93 -25.11 9.76
C CYS A 253 -24.91 -26.40 10.60
N ILE A 254 -25.63 -27.40 10.14
CA ILE A 254 -25.62 -28.75 10.69
C ILE A 254 -25.34 -29.76 9.59
N LYS A 255 -24.75 -30.90 9.91
CA LYS A 255 -24.71 -32.06 9.01
C LYS A 255 -25.88 -32.98 9.26
N ASN A 256 -26.55 -33.37 8.19
CA ASN A 256 -27.57 -34.42 8.29
C ASN A 256 -26.90 -35.81 8.32
N GLU A 257 -27.73 -36.86 8.51
CA GLU A 257 -27.28 -38.27 8.58
C GLU A 257 -26.55 -38.73 7.29
N LYS A 258 -26.76 -38.05 6.15
CA LYS A 258 -26.10 -38.30 4.88
C LYS A 258 -24.77 -37.54 4.70
N GLY A 259 -24.39 -36.75 5.72
CA GLY A 259 -23.19 -35.91 5.69
C GLY A 259 -23.36 -34.62 4.87
N GLU A 260 -24.59 -34.25 4.47
CA GLU A 260 -24.84 -33.02 3.71
C GLU A 260 -24.98 -31.84 4.70
N ILE A 261 -24.47 -30.68 4.26
CA ILE A 261 -24.53 -29.44 5.05
C ILE A 261 -25.92 -28.82 4.87
N CYS A 262 -26.59 -28.57 5.98
CA CYS A 262 -27.94 -28.05 6.05
C CYS A 262 -28.04 -26.83 6.96
N ASP A 263 -29.05 -26.00 6.76
CA ASP A 263 -29.43 -24.95 7.71
C ASP A 263 -29.98 -25.55 9.02
N ALA A 264 -30.25 -24.71 10.00
CA ALA A 264 -30.81 -25.13 11.30
C ALA A 264 -32.19 -25.82 11.19
N LYS A 265 -32.87 -25.69 10.05
CA LYS A 265 -34.16 -26.31 9.76
C LYS A 265 -34.03 -27.63 9.00
N GLY A 266 -32.81 -28.08 8.70
CA GLY A 266 -32.54 -29.30 7.97
C GLY A 266 -32.60 -29.16 6.43
N ASN A 267 -32.77 -27.96 5.89
CA ASN A 267 -32.75 -27.74 4.43
C ASN A 267 -31.31 -27.71 3.93
N LYS A 268 -31.04 -28.44 2.85
CA LYS A 268 -29.72 -28.46 2.23
C LYS A 268 -29.32 -27.03 1.79
N ILE A 269 -28.15 -26.58 2.22
CA ILE A 269 -27.60 -25.28 1.82
C ILE A 269 -27.12 -25.41 0.38
N SER A 270 -27.54 -24.48 -0.47
CA SER A 270 -27.17 -24.41 -1.89
C SER A 270 -26.83 -22.98 -2.26
N CYS A 271 -25.76 -22.85 -3.05
CA CYS A 271 -25.32 -21.60 -3.64
C CYS A 271 -26.34 -20.99 -4.61
N SER A 272 -27.09 -21.83 -5.33
CA SER A 272 -28.03 -21.41 -6.38
C SER A 272 -29.47 -21.19 -5.91
N GLY A 273 -29.76 -21.40 -4.62
CA GLY A 273 -31.13 -21.38 -4.08
C GLY A 273 -31.39 -20.31 -3.01
N ASN A 274 -32.69 -20.14 -2.66
CA ASN A 274 -33.16 -19.25 -1.62
C ASN A 274 -32.84 -19.73 -0.18
N ASN A 275 -32.06 -20.80 -0.04
CA ASN A 275 -31.80 -21.49 1.24
C ASN A 275 -30.42 -21.14 1.82
N ARG A 276 -29.94 -19.92 1.60
CA ARG A 276 -28.76 -19.45 2.32
C ARG A 276 -29.18 -19.14 3.74
N PRO A 277 -28.51 -19.69 4.78
CA PRO A 277 -28.78 -19.30 6.14
C PRO A 277 -28.44 -17.82 6.31
N GLU A 278 -29.28 -17.10 7.04
CA GLU A 278 -28.94 -15.73 7.46
C GLU A 278 -27.67 -15.77 8.32
N PRO A 279 -26.81 -14.76 8.22
CA PRO A 279 -25.66 -14.67 9.10
C PRO A 279 -26.12 -14.56 10.55
N MET A 280 -25.54 -15.39 11.43
CA MET A 280 -25.74 -15.26 12.87
C MET A 280 -25.00 -14.03 13.41
N GLU A 281 -23.82 -13.75 12.82
CA GLU A 281 -22.97 -12.66 13.25
C GLU A 281 -22.28 -12.03 12.04
N THR A 282 -22.05 -10.73 12.10
CA THR A 282 -21.36 -9.96 11.07
C THR A 282 -20.29 -9.08 11.70
N PHE A 283 -19.07 -9.19 11.19
CA PHE A 283 -17.90 -8.44 11.62
C PHE A 283 -17.45 -7.56 10.47
N GLU A 284 -17.19 -6.29 10.74
CA GLU A 284 -16.71 -5.34 9.74
C GLU A 284 -15.49 -4.61 10.28
N ALA A 285 -14.40 -4.61 9.53
CA ALA A 285 -13.16 -3.94 9.90
C ALA A 285 -12.41 -3.45 8.68
N ARG A 286 -11.51 -2.49 8.86
CA ARG A 286 -10.63 -1.99 7.79
C ARG A 286 -9.35 -2.79 7.64
N THR A 287 -8.93 -3.47 8.70
CA THR A 287 -7.69 -4.24 8.75
C THR A 287 -7.94 -5.67 9.20
N ALA A 288 -7.07 -6.58 8.77
CA ALA A 288 -7.09 -7.97 9.20
C ALA A 288 -6.93 -8.11 10.72
N LYS A 289 -6.07 -7.29 11.32
CA LYS A 289 -5.86 -7.27 12.76
C LYS A 289 -7.13 -6.90 13.52
N GLU A 290 -7.81 -5.85 13.10
CA GLU A 290 -9.04 -5.40 13.72
C GLU A 290 -10.14 -6.47 13.59
N LEU A 291 -10.28 -7.06 12.40
CA LEU A 291 -11.24 -8.13 12.13
C LEU A 291 -10.98 -9.37 13.02
N THR A 292 -9.73 -9.82 13.11
CA THR A 292 -9.35 -10.97 13.92
C THR A 292 -9.54 -10.70 15.41
N VAL A 293 -9.27 -9.50 15.90
CA VAL A 293 -9.58 -9.09 17.29
C VAL A 293 -11.07 -9.17 17.56
N MET A 294 -11.91 -8.67 16.66
CA MET A 294 -13.37 -8.78 16.81
C MET A 294 -13.83 -10.23 16.89
N ILE A 295 -13.32 -11.09 16.01
CA ILE A 295 -13.73 -12.51 15.95
C ILE A 295 -13.18 -13.31 17.13
N PHE A 296 -11.89 -13.16 17.47
CA PHE A 296 -11.26 -14.08 18.42
C PHE A 296 -11.20 -13.56 19.86
N GLU A 297 -11.26 -12.26 20.08
CA GLU A 297 -11.15 -11.67 21.41
C GLU A 297 -12.46 -11.07 21.94
N ARG A 298 -13.31 -10.53 21.05
CA ARG A 298 -14.52 -9.83 21.44
C ARG A 298 -15.80 -10.64 21.25
N TRP A 299 -15.81 -11.59 20.32
CA TRP A 299 -16.96 -12.43 20.11
C TRP A 299 -17.03 -13.52 21.21
N GLU A 300 -18.05 -13.47 22.03
CA GLU A 300 -18.20 -14.33 23.22
C GLU A 300 -18.25 -15.82 22.91
N TYR A 301 -18.67 -16.19 21.69
CA TYR A 301 -18.79 -17.62 21.29
C TYR A 301 -17.55 -18.12 20.53
N ALA A 302 -16.50 -17.31 20.36
CA ALA A 302 -15.35 -17.69 19.57
C ALA A 302 -14.62 -18.93 20.11
N GLN A 303 -14.48 -19.03 21.43
CA GLN A 303 -13.78 -20.15 22.08
C GLN A 303 -14.50 -21.48 21.89
N ASP A 304 -15.82 -21.46 21.82
CA ASP A 304 -16.67 -22.67 21.69
C ASP A 304 -16.81 -23.11 20.23
N LEU A 305 -16.61 -22.21 19.28
CA LEU A 305 -16.91 -22.42 17.87
C LEU A 305 -15.68 -22.46 16.96
N VAL A 306 -14.54 -21.90 17.38
CA VAL A 306 -13.34 -21.76 16.54
C VAL A 306 -12.22 -22.67 17.02
N THR A 307 -11.83 -23.64 16.21
CA THR A 307 -10.61 -24.42 16.44
C THR A 307 -9.36 -23.64 16.05
N VAL A 308 -8.19 -24.07 16.54
CA VAL A 308 -6.88 -23.46 16.18
C VAL A 308 -6.65 -23.46 14.66
N GLY A 309 -7.07 -24.55 13.98
CA GLY A 309 -6.96 -24.65 12.51
C GLY A 309 -7.83 -23.62 11.79
N HIS A 310 -9.06 -23.42 12.24
CA HIS A 310 -9.98 -22.41 11.72
C HIS A 310 -9.50 -21.00 12.01
N ALA A 311 -8.96 -20.76 13.22
CA ALA A 311 -8.40 -19.46 13.57
C ALA A 311 -7.23 -19.06 12.65
N ALA A 312 -6.32 -19.99 12.36
CA ALA A 312 -5.24 -19.77 11.44
C ALA A 312 -5.70 -19.52 10.00
N TYR A 313 -6.75 -20.24 9.56
CA TYR A 313 -7.37 -20.03 8.24
C TYR A 313 -8.01 -18.64 8.15
N ILE A 314 -8.86 -18.28 9.11
CA ILE A 314 -9.52 -16.97 9.16
C ILE A 314 -8.50 -15.83 9.17
N GLY A 315 -7.41 -15.96 9.95
CA GLY A 315 -6.34 -14.98 9.99
C GLY A 315 -5.64 -14.79 8.64
N ARG A 316 -5.34 -15.89 7.93
CA ARG A 316 -4.74 -15.83 6.58
C ARG A 316 -5.69 -15.20 5.57
N GLU A 317 -6.96 -15.57 5.58
CA GLU A 317 -7.94 -15.01 4.66
C GLU A 317 -8.21 -13.53 4.94
N ALA A 318 -8.26 -13.12 6.20
CA ALA A 318 -8.37 -11.71 6.58
C ALA A 318 -7.17 -10.89 6.05
N GLN A 319 -5.94 -11.40 6.19
CA GLN A 319 -4.75 -10.73 5.67
C GLN A 319 -4.73 -10.67 4.14
N LYS A 320 -5.17 -11.73 3.47
CA LYS A 320 -5.32 -11.77 2.01
C LYS A 320 -6.37 -10.77 1.54
N ALA A 321 -7.50 -10.69 2.25
CA ALA A 321 -8.56 -9.73 1.96
C ALA A 321 -8.08 -8.29 2.15
N GLU A 322 -7.36 -7.99 3.24
CA GLU A 322 -6.74 -6.68 3.46
C GLU A 322 -5.78 -6.28 2.35
N ASN A 323 -4.92 -7.19 1.93
CA ASN A 323 -3.98 -6.94 0.83
C ASN A 323 -4.72 -6.66 -0.49
N CYS A 324 -5.82 -7.37 -0.77
CA CYS A 324 -6.65 -7.13 -1.94
C CYS A 324 -7.40 -5.79 -1.84
N LEU A 325 -7.91 -5.44 -0.66
CA LEU A 325 -8.58 -4.18 -0.39
C LEU A 325 -7.64 -3.00 -0.68
N PHE A 326 -6.43 -3.01 -0.10
CA PHE A 326 -5.42 -1.98 -0.30
C PHE A 326 -4.90 -1.91 -1.74
N ALA A 327 -4.82 -3.03 -2.42
CA ALA A 327 -4.40 -3.08 -3.82
C ALA A 327 -5.53 -2.73 -4.82
N GLY A 328 -6.76 -2.48 -4.35
CA GLY A 328 -7.93 -2.30 -5.21
C GLY A 328 -8.23 -3.53 -6.07
N LYS A 329 -7.80 -4.73 -5.61
CA LYS A 329 -7.94 -5.98 -6.35
C LYS A 329 -9.16 -6.77 -5.87
N PHE A 330 -9.69 -7.57 -6.78
CA PHE A 330 -10.71 -8.54 -6.44
C PHE A 330 -10.14 -9.56 -5.44
N TYR A 331 -10.91 -9.83 -4.39
CA TYR A 331 -10.60 -10.87 -3.41
C TYR A 331 -11.40 -12.12 -3.70
N GLN A 332 -10.71 -13.24 -3.67
CA GLN A 332 -11.33 -14.57 -3.71
C GLN A 332 -10.83 -15.35 -2.49
N GLN A 333 -11.76 -15.83 -1.71
CA GLN A 333 -11.49 -16.70 -0.56
C GLN A 333 -11.01 -18.07 -1.05
N ASP A 334 -9.96 -18.63 -0.42
CA ASP A 334 -9.39 -19.94 -0.79
C ASP A 334 -10.25 -21.11 -0.36
#